data_79ffa9c1e9894bc6d70825a8c5d99fa8
#
_entry.id   79ffa9c1e9894bc6d70825a8c5d99fa8
#
_cell.length_a   1.000
_cell.length_b   1.000
_cell.length_c   1.000
_cell.angle_alpha   90.00
_cell.angle_beta   90.00
_cell.angle_gamma   90.00
#
_symmetry.space_group_name_H-M   'P 1'
#
loop_
_entity.id
_entity.type
_entity.pdbx_description
1 polymer ?
#
loop_
_entity_poly.entity_id
_entity_poly.type
_entity_poly.pdbx_seq_one_letter_code
_entity_poly.pdbx_strand_id
1 'polypeptide(L)'
;MRAREDSDMIAVPDEMNVVEISRPGGPEVLKLASRAVPQPKAGEVLIRVAAAGVNRPDCMQRAGTYAPPPGASDVPGLEVSGTVVALGTGVTQWKIGDQVCALTPGGGYAQFCVTPAGHCLPPPKGWSLTQAATLPETFFTVWINVFERGRLAPGDTLLVHGGSSGIGVSAIQMARALGHRVFVTAGSAEKCAACEQLGAERAINYRTQDFAEEVKRLTDGKGADVILDMVGGDYVPRDLKCLATDGRLSLIAFLGGTRATLDLMDVLVRRLSITGSTLRPRTVEFKTAVANALREKIWPLIDVGKIRPVIYKTFTLARASAAHELIESGQHIGKIALEVGG
;
A
#
# COMPACT_ATOMS: atom_id res chain seq x y z
N MET A 1 -11.97 -29.89 -41.87
CA MET A 1 -10.70 -29.29 -41.39
C MET A 1 -11.02 -28.49 -40.15
N ARG A 2 -10.79 -29.04 -38.96
CA ARG A 2 -10.87 -28.28 -37.69
C ARG A 2 -9.53 -27.66 -37.46
N ALA A 3 -9.48 -26.32 -37.54
CA ALA A 3 -8.31 -25.55 -37.12
C ALA A 3 -8.10 -25.82 -35.60
N ARG A 4 -6.94 -26.33 -35.26
CA ARG A 4 -6.44 -26.36 -33.89
C ARG A 4 -6.14 -24.91 -33.50
N GLU A 5 -6.93 -24.36 -32.60
CA GLU A 5 -6.50 -23.22 -31.78
C GLU A 5 -5.44 -23.78 -30.79
N ASP A 6 -4.18 -23.77 -31.21
CA ASP A 6 -3.05 -23.87 -30.30
C ASP A 6 -3.05 -22.54 -29.51
N SER A 7 -3.80 -22.51 -28.41
CA SER A 7 -3.56 -21.52 -27.37
C SER A 7 -2.13 -21.80 -26.87
N ASP A 8 -1.21 -20.87 -27.10
CA ASP A 8 0.10 -20.83 -26.48
C ASP A 8 -0.08 -20.95 -24.97
N MET A 9 -0.10 -22.17 -24.46
CA MET A 9 -0.10 -22.42 -23.02
C MET A 9 1.23 -21.89 -22.49
N ILE A 10 1.20 -20.83 -21.71
CA ILE A 10 2.37 -20.31 -21.02
C ILE A 10 2.87 -21.45 -20.12
N ALA A 11 3.98 -22.07 -20.51
CA ALA A 11 4.56 -23.17 -19.74
C ALA A 11 4.96 -22.66 -18.35
N VAL A 12 4.41 -23.28 -17.31
CA VAL A 12 4.77 -23.00 -15.93
C VAL A 12 5.87 -24.00 -15.55
N PRO A 13 7.07 -23.56 -15.15
CA PRO A 13 8.15 -24.46 -14.73
C PRO A 13 7.83 -25.09 -13.37
N ASP A 14 8.55 -26.16 -13.02
CA ASP A 14 8.41 -26.81 -11.71
C ASP A 14 9.03 -25.95 -10.58
N GLU A 15 10.11 -25.21 -10.88
CA GLU A 15 10.83 -24.36 -9.95
C GLU A 15 10.88 -22.90 -10.40
N MET A 16 11.04 -22.02 -9.44
CA MET A 16 11.13 -20.57 -9.63
C MET A 16 12.18 -19.93 -8.73
N ASN A 17 12.73 -18.82 -9.17
CA ASN A 17 13.54 -17.95 -8.32
C ASN A 17 12.65 -17.12 -7.37
N VAL A 18 13.08 -17.07 -6.10
CA VAL A 18 12.45 -16.28 -5.05
C VAL A 18 13.50 -15.52 -4.25
N VAL A 19 13.08 -14.51 -3.50
CA VAL A 19 13.91 -13.90 -2.45
C VAL A 19 13.43 -14.41 -1.09
N GLU A 20 14.30 -15.14 -0.41
CA GLU A 20 14.03 -15.68 0.93
C GLU A 20 14.62 -14.80 2.02
N ILE A 21 14.01 -14.89 3.21
CA ILE A 21 14.57 -14.39 4.46
C ILE A 21 15.33 -15.53 5.14
N SER A 22 16.64 -15.55 5.04
CA SER A 22 17.49 -16.64 5.58
C SER A 22 17.44 -16.74 7.11
N ARG A 23 17.20 -15.62 7.78
CA ARG A 23 16.97 -15.46 9.23
C ARG A 23 16.42 -14.07 9.49
N PRO A 24 15.79 -13.78 10.65
CA PRO A 24 15.49 -12.40 11.03
C PRO A 24 16.75 -11.54 11.07
N GLY A 25 16.69 -10.33 10.48
CA GLY A 25 17.86 -9.45 10.44
C GLY A 25 17.73 -8.23 9.56
N GLY A 26 18.87 -7.63 9.22
CA GLY A 26 19.00 -6.50 8.32
C GLY A 26 18.78 -6.90 6.84
N PRO A 27 18.89 -5.94 5.90
CA PRO A 27 18.68 -6.19 4.48
C PRO A 27 19.54 -7.32 3.89
N GLU A 28 20.71 -7.58 4.43
CA GLU A 28 21.67 -8.60 3.99
C GLU A 28 21.17 -10.04 4.12
N VAL A 29 20.09 -10.27 4.88
CA VAL A 29 19.52 -11.62 5.06
C VAL A 29 18.60 -12.05 3.92
N LEU A 30 18.24 -11.11 3.02
CA LEU A 30 17.49 -11.41 1.80
C LEU A 30 18.41 -12.10 0.78
N LYS A 31 18.05 -13.33 0.37
CA LYS A 31 18.85 -14.18 -0.52
C LYS A 31 18.00 -14.72 -1.66
N LEU A 32 18.56 -14.77 -2.85
CA LEU A 32 17.99 -15.55 -3.94
C LEU A 32 18.07 -17.05 -3.62
N ALA A 33 16.95 -17.74 -3.87
CA ALA A 33 16.82 -19.19 -3.72
C ALA A 33 15.90 -19.74 -4.82
N SER A 34 15.94 -21.07 -5.02
CA SER A 34 14.97 -21.79 -5.86
C SER A 34 13.93 -22.45 -4.98
N ARG A 35 12.66 -22.35 -5.39
CA ARG A 35 11.52 -23.06 -4.76
C ARG A 35 10.57 -23.61 -5.82
N ALA A 36 9.82 -24.63 -5.45
CA ALA A 36 8.73 -25.12 -6.29
C ALA A 36 7.70 -24.01 -6.56
N VAL A 37 7.18 -23.97 -7.79
CA VAL A 37 6.10 -23.05 -8.17
C VAL A 37 4.82 -23.45 -7.44
N PRO A 38 4.17 -22.52 -6.71
CA PRO A 38 2.95 -22.85 -5.97
C PRO A 38 1.78 -23.14 -6.92
N GLN A 39 0.89 -24.04 -6.51
CA GLN A 39 -0.33 -24.35 -7.23
C GLN A 39 -1.51 -23.53 -6.68
N PRO A 40 -2.33 -22.89 -7.54
CA PRO A 40 -3.48 -22.12 -7.08
C PRO A 40 -4.58 -23.06 -6.55
N LYS A 41 -5.08 -22.78 -5.35
CA LYS A 41 -6.23 -23.46 -4.74
C LYS A 41 -7.54 -22.95 -5.34
N ALA A 42 -8.67 -23.52 -4.90
CA ALA A 42 -9.99 -23.02 -5.27
C ALA A 42 -10.12 -21.51 -4.96
N GLY A 43 -10.56 -20.74 -5.93
CA GLY A 43 -10.71 -19.28 -5.82
C GLY A 43 -9.41 -18.47 -5.95
N GLU A 44 -8.26 -19.10 -6.24
CA GLU A 44 -6.97 -18.41 -6.41
C GLU A 44 -6.52 -18.39 -7.88
N VAL A 45 -5.63 -17.49 -8.20
CA VAL A 45 -4.91 -17.43 -9.49
C VAL A 45 -3.41 -17.54 -9.25
N LEU A 46 -2.71 -18.15 -10.21
CA LEU A 46 -1.25 -18.11 -10.30
C LEU A 46 -0.85 -16.99 -11.26
N ILE A 47 -0.03 -16.06 -10.80
CA ILE A 47 0.46 -14.92 -11.56
C ILE A 47 1.94 -15.15 -11.87
N ARG A 48 2.33 -15.10 -13.16
CA ARG A 48 3.72 -14.89 -13.53
C ARG A 48 4.04 -13.43 -13.28
N VAL A 49 4.86 -13.17 -12.26
CA VAL A 49 5.14 -11.84 -11.75
C VAL A 49 6.06 -11.08 -12.69
N ALA A 50 5.64 -9.91 -13.12
CA ALA A 50 6.47 -8.95 -13.86
C ALA A 50 7.18 -8.00 -12.90
N ALA A 51 6.49 -7.55 -11.86
CA ALA A 51 7.04 -6.67 -10.84
C ALA A 51 6.32 -6.84 -9.50
N ALA A 52 7.02 -6.49 -8.41
CA ALA A 52 6.50 -6.41 -7.05
C ALA A 52 6.77 -5.04 -6.44
N GLY A 53 5.84 -4.51 -5.65
CA GLY A 53 6.06 -3.32 -4.86
C GLY A 53 6.79 -3.63 -3.54
N VAL A 54 7.62 -2.70 -3.08
CA VAL A 54 8.32 -2.80 -1.78
C VAL A 54 7.56 -1.98 -0.75
N ASN A 55 7.29 -2.59 0.40
CA ASN A 55 6.50 -2.00 1.47
C ASN A 55 7.17 -2.14 2.84
N ARG A 56 6.83 -1.27 3.78
CA ARG A 56 7.41 -1.33 5.14
C ARG A 56 7.13 -2.65 5.86
N PRO A 57 5.94 -3.28 5.74
CA PRO A 57 5.70 -4.61 6.29
C PRO A 57 6.65 -5.71 5.78
N ASP A 58 7.17 -5.61 4.56
CA ASP A 58 8.19 -6.55 4.04
C ASP A 58 9.48 -6.46 4.87
N CYS A 59 9.91 -5.23 5.21
CA CYS A 59 11.06 -5.00 6.10
C CYS A 59 10.80 -5.53 7.52
N MET A 60 9.57 -5.37 8.03
CA MET A 60 9.17 -5.87 9.35
C MET A 60 9.12 -7.40 9.36
N GLN A 61 8.63 -8.04 8.28
CA GLN A 61 8.68 -9.50 8.14
C GLN A 61 10.13 -9.99 8.10
N ARG A 62 10.99 -9.33 7.33
CA ARG A 62 12.42 -9.63 7.30
C ARG A 62 13.08 -9.51 8.68
N ALA A 63 12.73 -8.48 9.44
CA ALA A 63 13.24 -8.26 10.80
C ALA A 63 12.65 -9.22 11.84
N GLY A 64 11.65 -10.05 11.47
CA GLY A 64 11.01 -11.00 12.39
C GLY A 64 9.92 -10.38 13.29
N THR A 65 9.52 -9.13 13.04
CA THR A 65 8.52 -8.41 13.85
C THR A 65 7.12 -8.41 13.26
N TYR A 66 6.94 -8.98 12.06
CA TYR A 66 5.66 -9.05 11.35
C TYR A 66 5.53 -10.39 10.62
N ALA A 67 5.14 -11.42 11.35
CA ALA A 67 4.99 -12.77 10.82
C ALA A 67 3.87 -12.86 9.76
N PRO A 68 4.03 -13.69 8.70
CA PRO A 68 2.94 -13.99 7.79
C PRO A 68 1.78 -14.69 8.52
N PRO A 69 0.52 -14.45 8.12
CA PRO A 69 -0.61 -15.18 8.65
C PRO A 69 -0.49 -16.69 8.37
N PRO A 70 -1.13 -17.54 9.18
CA PRO A 70 -1.14 -18.99 8.93
C PRO A 70 -1.60 -19.32 7.50
N GLY A 71 -0.83 -20.15 6.80
CA GLY A 71 -1.11 -20.57 5.41
C GLY A 71 -0.67 -19.59 4.32
N ALA A 72 -0.21 -18.39 4.66
CA ALA A 72 0.42 -17.48 3.71
C ALA A 72 1.89 -17.86 3.46
N SER A 73 2.41 -17.48 2.30
CA SER A 73 3.82 -17.66 1.96
C SER A 73 4.74 -16.92 2.95
N ASP A 74 5.84 -17.55 3.32
CA ASP A 74 6.94 -16.94 4.10
C ASP A 74 7.87 -16.10 3.23
N VAL A 75 7.80 -16.23 1.89
CA VAL A 75 8.44 -15.31 0.95
C VAL A 75 7.80 -13.93 1.08
N PRO A 76 8.58 -12.83 1.24
CA PRO A 76 8.03 -11.49 1.35
C PRO A 76 7.36 -11.02 0.05
N GLY A 77 6.77 -9.83 0.10
CA GLY A 77 6.09 -9.18 -1.02
C GLY A 77 4.58 -9.26 -0.92
N LEU A 78 3.94 -8.10 -0.71
CA LEU A 78 2.50 -7.98 -0.43
C LEU A 78 1.69 -7.47 -1.62
N GLU A 79 2.34 -7.12 -2.71
CA GLU A 79 1.70 -6.67 -3.95
C GLU A 79 2.55 -7.04 -5.16
N VAL A 80 1.89 -7.39 -6.23
CA VAL A 80 2.51 -7.75 -7.51
C VAL A 80 1.71 -7.24 -8.70
N SER A 81 2.34 -7.25 -9.87
CA SER A 81 1.66 -7.24 -11.16
C SER A 81 2.25 -8.32 -12.06
N GLY A 82 1.48 -8.77 -13.02
CA GLY A 82 1.94 -9.79 -13.94
C GLY A 82 0.81 -10.37 -14.79
N THR A 83 1.05 -11.57 -15.32
CA THR A 83 0.12 -12.28 -16.18
C THR A 83 -0.43 -13.53 -15.48
N VAL A 84 -1.71 -13.72 -15.50
CA VAL A 84 -2.38 -14.94 -14.98
C VAL A 84 -1.98 -16.12 -15.86
N VAL A 85 -1.40 -17.16 -15.26
CA VAL A 85 -0.90 -18.35 -15.97
C VAL A 85 -1.61 -19.65 -15.58
N ALA A 86 -2.29 -19.67 -14.42
CA ALA A 86 -3.15 -20.78 -14.02
C ALA A 86 -4.29 -20.27 -13.12
N LEU A 87 -5.40 -21.03 -13.11
CA LEU A 87 -6.61 -20.71 -12.36
C LEU A 87 -6.96 -21.86 -11.44
N GLY A 88 -7.25 -21.55 -10.19
CA GLY A 88 -7.85 -22.50 -9.27
C GLY A 88 -9.34 -22.74 -9.57
N THR A 89 -9.88 -23.83 -9.05
CA THR A 89 -11.28 -24.18 -9.26
C THR A 89 -12.22 -23.05 -8.83
N GLY A 90 -13.24 -22.75 -9.63
CA GLY A 90 -14.26 -21.74 -9.35
C GLY A 90 -13.88 -20.30 -9.72
N VAL A 91 -12.70 -20.05 -10.26
CA VAL A 91 -12.33 -18.73 -10.78
C VAL A 91 -12.99 -18.52 -12.15
N THR A 92 -13.82 -17.48 -12.28
CA THR A 92 -14.54 -17.15 -13.53
C THR A 92 -14.29 -15.71 -14.00
N GLN A 93 -13.80 -14.84 -13.13
CA GLN A 93 -13.58 -13.41 -13.43
C GLN A 93 -12.27 -13.12 -14.15
N TRP A 94 -11.36 -14.09 -14.24
CA TRP A 94 -10.07 -14.00 -14.92
C TRP A 94 -9.87 -15.18 -15.86
N LYS A 95 -9.03 -15.00 -16.86
CA LYS A 95 -8.59 -16.06 -17.78
C LYS A 95 -7.05 -16.06 -17.89
N ILE A 96 -6.49 -17.17 -18.32
CA ILE A 96 -5.07 -17.29 -18.65
C ILE A 96 -4.71 -16.25 -19.71
N GLY A 97 -3.61 -15.54 -19.50
CA GLY A 97 -3.16 -14.43 -20.34
C GLY A 97 -3.60 -13.05 -19.87
N ASP A 98 -4.58 -12.95 -18.97
CA ASP A 98 -4.97 -11.64 -18.43
C ASP A 98 -3.83 -11.00 -17.61
N GLN A 99 -3.62 -9.71 -17.84
CA GLN A 99 -2.72 -8.92 -17.00
C GLN A 99 -3.47 -8.40 -15.77
N VAL A 100 -2.82 -8.48 -14.62
CA VAL A 100 -3.37 -8.05 -13.33
C VAL A 100 -2.35 -7.33 -12.49
N CYS A 101 -2.83 -6.47 -11.58
CA CYS A 101 -2.11 -6.11 -10.35
C CYS A 101 -2.91 -6.63 -9.16
N ALA A 102 -2.24 -7.08 -8.10
CA ALA A 102 -2.90 -7.81 -7.05
C ALA A 102 -2.29 -7.56 -5.67
N LEU A 103 -3.16 -7.47 -4.66
CA LEU A 103 -2.76 -7.60 -3.27
C LEU A 103 -2.51 -9.07 -2.95
N THR A 104 -1.35 -9.40 -2.36
CA THR A 104 -0.98 -10.76 -2.02
C THR A 104 -0.81 -10.95 -0.51
N PRO A 105 -1.04 -12.14 0.04
CA PRO A 105 -0.80 -12.40 1.46
C PRO A 105 0.69 -12.59 1.80
N GLY A 106 1.54 -12.64 0.79
CA GLY A 106 2.96 -12.90 0.74
C GLY A 106 3.32 -13.53 -0.59
N GLY A 107 4.62 -13.81 -0.83
CA GLY A 107 5.07 -14.49 -2.04
C GLY A 107 5.36 -13.59 -3.23
N GLY A 108 5.22 -12.26 -3.09
CA GLY A 108 5.41 -11.33 -4.21
C GLY A 108 6.86 -11.19 -4.68
N TYR A 109 7.84 -11.52 -3.86
CA TYR A 109 9.26 -11.49 -4.25
C TYR A 109 9.68 -12.82 -4.90
N ALA A 110 8.96 -13.22 -5.94
CA ALA A 110 9.13 -14.47 -6.65
C ALA A 110 8.73 -14.33 -8.12
N GLN A 111 9.16 -15.25 -8.97
CA GLN A 111 8.75 -15.28 -10.39
C GLN A 111 7.28 -15.66 -10.57
N PHE A 112 6.73 -16.41 -9.63
CA PHE A 112 5.30 -16.77 -9.63
C PHE A 112 4.71 -16.57 -8.23
N CYS A 113 3.48 -16.07 -8.18
CA CYS A 113 2.78 -15.79 -6.94
C CYS A 113 1.31 -16.23 -7.02
N VAL A 114 0.80 -16.87 -5.97
CA VAL A 114 -0.62 -17.20 -5.83
C VAL A 114 -1.31 -16.13 -4.99
N THR A 115 -2.52 -15.75 -5.42
CA THR A 115 -3.38 -14.85 -4.65
C THR A 115 -4.85 -15.16 -4.91
N PRO A 116 -5.77 -14.84 -3.98
CA PRO A 116 -7.19 -14.91 -4.24
C PRO A 116 -7.58 -14.07 -5.47
N ALA A 117 -8.34 -14.64 -6.37
CA ALA A 117 -8.78 -14.01 -7.61
C ALA A 117 -9.52 -12.68 -7.39
N GLY A 118 -10.25 -12.57 -6.26
CA GLY A 118 -10.93 -11.33 -5.85
C GLY A 118 -10.01 -10.19 -5.39
N HIS A 119 -8.72 -10.46 -5.16
CA HIS A 119 -7.73 -9.41 -4.81
C HIS A 119 -7.03 -8.83 -6.05
N CYS A 120 -7.32 -9.36 -7.23
CA CYS A 120 -6.77 -8.89 -8.49
C CYS A 120 -7.59 -7.74 -9.07
N LEU A 121 -6.90 -6.80 -9.69
CA LEU A 121 -7.44 -5.66 -10.39
C LEU A 121 -6.81 -5.58 -11.79
N PRO A 122 -7.49 -5.09 -12.81
CA PRO A 122 -6.84 -4.85 -14.10
C PRO A 122 -5.78 -3.76 -13.94
N PRO A 123 -4.62 -3.83 -14.61
CA PRO A 123 -3.70 -2.72 -14.63
C PRO A 123 -4.39 -1.47 -15.18
N PRO A 124 -4.15 -0.27 -14.61
CA PRO A 124 -4.70 0.97 -15.17
C PRO A 124 -4.25 1.19 -16.61
N LYS A 125 -5.10 1.81 -17.42
CA LYS A 125 -4.81 2.07 -18.84
C LYS A 125 -3.54 2.90 -18.99
N GLY A 126 -2.64 2.43 -19.87
CA GLY A 126 -1.39 3.13 -20.17
C GLY A 126 -0.29 2.98 -19.11
N TRP A 127 -0.54 2.27 -18.01
CA TRP A 127 0.50 2.00 -17.03
C TRP A 127 1.27 0.73 -17.39
N SER A 128 2.58 0.75 -17.17
CA SER A 128 3.39 -0.47 -17.23
C SER A 128 3.04 -1.40 -16.06
N LEU A 129 3.37 -2.68 -16.20
CA LEU A 129 3.21 -3.63 -15.09
C LEU A 129 4.04 -3.22 -13.87
N THR A 130 5.25 -2.66 -14.05
CA THR A 130 6.06 -2.12 -12.95
C THR A 130 5.32 -1.00 -12.19
N GLN A 131 4.63 -0.12 -12.90
CA GLN A 131 3.79 0.92 -12.29
C GLN A 131 2.58 0.31 -11.57
N ALA A 132 1.88 -0.60 -12.21
CA ALA A 132 0.70 -1.25 -11.65
C ALA A 132 1.01 -2.07 -10.38
N ALA A 133 2.21 -2.67 -10.29
CA ALA A 133 2.66 -3.43 -9.11
C ALA A 133 2.73 -2.59 -7.83
N THR A 134 2.75 -1.28 -7.91
CA THR A 134 2.94 -0.39 -6.76
C THR A 134 1.63 0.21 -6.21
N LEU A 135 0.49 -0.26 -6.70
CA LEU A 135 -0.84 0.24 -6.32
C LEU A 135 -1.49 -0.54 -5.17
N PRO A 136 -1.56 -1.90 -5.21
CA PRO A 136 -2.50 -2.63 -4.38
C PRO A 136 -2.34 -2.38 -2.89
N GLU A 137 -1.14 -2.54 -2.33
CA GLU A 137 -0.93 -2.43 -0.88
C GLU A 137 -1.29 -1.04 -0.35
N THR A 138 -0.88 0.01 -1.04
CA THR A 138 -1.12 1.38 -0.59
C THR A 138 -2.56 1.82 -0.83
N PHE A 139 -3.16 1.45 -1.95
CA PHE A 139 -4.54 1.84 -2.29
C PHE A 139 -5.56 1.14 -1.41
N PHE A 140 -5.39 -0.16 -1.15
CA PHE A 140 -6.24 -0.89 -0.20
C PHE A 140 -6.11 -0.28 1.21
N THR A 141 -4.88 -0.02 1.66
CA THR A 141 -4.64 0.56 2.98
C THR A 141 -5.28 1.95 3.12
N VAL A 142 -5.09 2.82 2.14
CA VAL A 142 -5.69 4.16 2.15
C VAL A 142 -7.22 4.08 2.09
N TRP A 143 -7.77 3.23 1.20
CA TRP A 143 -9.22 3.09 1.08
C TRP A 143 -9.86 2.69 2.41
N ILE A 144 -9.37 1.64 3.03
CA ILE A 144 -9.90 1.15 4.30
C ILE A 144 -9.80 2.20 5.40
N ASN A 145 -8.66 2.88 5.51
CA ASN A 145 -8.41 3.72 6.69
C ASN A 145 -8.91 5.15 6.55
N VAL A 146 -8.92 5.70 5.35
CA VAL A 146 -9.38 7.07 5.11
C VAL A 146 -10.88 7.09 4.78
N PHE A 147 -11.34 6.22 3.87
CA PHE A 147 -12.71 6.30 3.34
C PHE A 147 -13.70 5.40 4.09
N GLU A 148 -13.32 4.16 4.46
CA GLU A 148 -14.24 3.28 5.20
C GLU A 148 -14.24 3.57 6.71
N ARG A 149 -13.07 3.52 7.34
CA ARG A 149 -12.95 3.73 8.80
C ARG A 149 -12.96 5.20 9.19
N GLY A 150 -12.14 6.00 8.50
CA GLY A 150 -12.08 7.45 8.67
C GLY A 150 -13.35 8.15 8.18
N ARG A 151 -14.12 7.52 7.29
CA ARG A 151 -15.36 8.07 6.72
C ARG A 151 -15.17 9.50 6.24
N LEU A 152 -14.07 9.74 5.50
CA LEU A 152 -13.79 11.05 4.91
C LEU A 152 -14.95 11.44 4.00
N ALA A 153 -15.65 12.49 4.33
CA ALA A 153 -16.88 12.96 3.69
C ALA A 153 -16.62 14.25 2.88
N PRO A 154 -17.50 14.61 1.93
CA PRO A 154 -17.40 15.88 1.21
C PRO A 154 -17.29 17.08 2.16
N GLY A 155 -16.30 17.95 1.94
CA GLY A 155 -15.99 19.09 2.79
C GLY A 155 -15.06 18.79 3.97
N ASP A 156 -14.76 17.52 4.25
CA ASP A 156 -13.79 17.13 5.26
C ASP A 156 -12.34 17.43 4.83
N THR A 157 -11.50 17.68 5.82
CA THR A 157 -10.05 17.86 5.68
C THR A 157 -9.32 16.62 6.17
N LEU A 158 -8.44 16.08 5.34
CA LEU A 158 -7.56 14.96 5.65
C LEU A 158 -6.16 15.47 6.04
N LEU A 159 -5.60 14.97 7.14
CA LEU A 159 -4.17 15.06 7.44
C LEU A 159 -3.53 13.68 7.28
N VAL A 160 -2.37 13.62 6.62
CA VAL A 160 -1.61 12.37 6.46
C VAL A 160 -0.19 12.55 6.97
N HIS A 161 0.20 11.77 7.96
CA HIS A 161 1.60 11.73 8.37
C HIS A 161 2.44 10.92 7.39
N GLY A 162 3.67 11.40 7.08
CA GLY A 162 4.53 10.76 6.11
C GLY A 162 4.05 10.92 4.65
N GLY A 163 3.65 12.14 4.26
CA GLY A 163 3.09 12.46 2.94
C GLY A 163 3.93 12.01 1.75
N SER A 164 5.25 11.95 1.88
CA SER A 164 6.17 11.49 0.83
C SER A 164 6.35 9.96 0.75
N SER A 165 5.76 9.19 1.68
CA SER A 165 5.77 7.71 1.63
C SER A 165 4.87 7.16 0.53
N GLY A 166 4.95 5.86 0.26
CA GLY A 166 4.01 5.19 -0.66
C GLY A 166 2.54 5.37 -0.25
N ILE A 167 2.24 5.26 1.05
CA ILE A 167 0.91 5.54 1.59
C ILE A 167 0.54 7.02 1.39
N GLY A 168 1.46 7.93 1.71
CA GLY A 168 1.22 9.37 1.64
C GLY A 168 0.89 9.83 0.23
N VAL A 169 1.70 9.45 -0.77
CA VAL A 169 1.46 9.85 -2.18
C VAL A 169 0.16 9.25 -2.73
N SER A 170 -0.22 8.06 -2.28
CA SER A 170 -1.51 7.45 -2.63
C SER A 170 -2.68 8.20 -1.97
N ALA A 171 -2.58 8.52 -0.67
CA ALA A 171 -3.62 9.23 0.07
C ALA A 171 -3.85 10.64 -0.48
N ILE A 172 -2.77 11.40 -0.77
CA ILE A 172 -2.85 12.72 -1.39
C ILE A 172 -3.66 12.65 -2.68
N GLN A 173 -3.26 11.77 -3.60
CA GLN A 173 -3.85 11.72 -4.92
C GLN A 173 -5.30 11.20 -4.89
N MET A 174 -5.57 10.14 -4.13
CA MET A 174 -6.94 9.60 -4.00
C MET A 174 -7.90 10.63 -3.40
N ALA A 175 -7.53 11.27 -2.28
CA ALA A 175 -8.37 12.26 -1.63
C ALA A 175 -8.58 13.51 -2.51
N ARG A 176 -7.51 14.02 -3.15
CA ARG A 176 -7.63 15.16 -4.09
C ARG A 176 -8.49 14.82 -5.30
N ALA A 177 -8.32 13.64 -5.90
CA ALA A 177 -9.11 13.22 -7.04
C ALA A 177 -10.61 13.11 -6.73
N LEU A 178 -10.95 12.81 -5.45
CA LEU A 178 -12.32 12.77 -4.91
C LEU A 178 -12.81 14.14 -4.36
N GLY A 179 -12.00 15.21 -4.45
CA GLY A 179 -12.42 16.58 -4.11
C GLY A 179 -12.18 17.00 -2.66
N HIS A 180 -11.39 16.26 -1.88
CA HIS A 180 -11.09 16.59 -0.49
C HIS A 180 -9.88 17.52 -0.34
N ARG A 181 -9.83 18.29 0.74
CA ARG A 181 -8.66 19.03 1.20
C ARG A 181 -7.67 18.05 1.85
N VAL A 182 -6.38 18.16 1.53
CA VAL A 182 -5.34 17.27 2.06
C VAL A 182 -4.16 18.08 2.58
N PHE A 183 -3.86 17.91 3.85
CA PHE A 183 -2.61 18.33 4.46
C PHE A 183 -1.73 17.11 4.73
N VAL A 184 -0.42 17.29 4.70
CA VAL A 184 0.51 16.21 5.01
C VAL A 184 1.66 16.69 5.86
N THR A 185 2.36 15.76 6.53
CA THR A 185 3.66 16.05 7.14
C THR A 185 4.76 15.37 6.35
N ALA A 186 5.90 16.03 6.21
CA ALA A 186 7.11 15.48 5.59
C ALA A 186 8.38 15.99 6.27
N GLY A 187 9.52 15.33 6.06
CA GLY A 187 10.74 15.59 6.84
C GLY A 187 11.79 16.48 6.16
N SER A 188 11.49 17.09 5.01
CA SER A 188 12.36 18.05 4.34
C SER A 188 11.58 18.98 3.43
N ALA A 189 12.16 20.14 3.07
CA ALA A 189 11.54 21.07 2.13
C ALA A 189 11.29 20.44 0.74
N GLU A 190 12.23 19.62 0.25
CA GLU A 190 12.08 18.89 -1.02
C GLU A 190 10.88 17.96 -0.99
N LYS A 191 10.72 17.17 0.10
CA LYS A 191 9.58 16.26 0.27
C LYS A 191 8.26 17.00 0.42
N CYS A 192 8.25 18.14 1.10
CA CYS A 192 7.08 19.00 1.18
C CYS A 192 6.67 19.50 -0.19
N ALA A 193 7.60 20.03 -0.98
CA ALA A 193 7.35 20.51 -2.33
C ALA A 193 6.80 19.38 -3.24
N ALA A 194 7.36 18.18 -3.16
CA ALA A 194 6.87 17.03 -3.92
C ALA A 194 5.43 16.63 -3.52
N CYS A 195 5.09 16.67 -2.24
CA CYS A 195 3.72 16.41 -1.77
C CYS A 195 2.73 17.47 -2.30
N GLU A 196 3.09 18.74 -2.29
CA GLU A 196 2.26 19.82 -2.82
C GLU A 196 2.07 19.70 -4.34
N GLN A 197 3.10 19.31 -5.09
CA GLN A 197 3.00 19.02 -6.53
C GLN A 197 2.07 17.82 -6.84
N LEU A 198 1.92 16.89 -5.91
CA LEU A 198 0.99 15.76 -6.00
C LEU A 198 -0.46 16.15 -5.64
N GLY A 199 -0.66 17.35 -5.12
CA GLY A 199 -1.97 17.89 -4.82
C GLY A 199 -2.29 18.06 -3.33
N ALA A 200 -1.34 17.87 -2.43
CA ALA A 200 -1.52 18.33 -1.06
C ALA A 200 -1.68 19.86 -1.06
N GLU A 201 -2.69 20.37 -0.36
CA GLU A 201 -2.90 21.82 -0.23
C GLU A 201 -1.77 22.46 0.57
N ARG A 202 -1.27 21.74 1.57
CA ARG A 202 -0.10 22.12 2.36
C ARG A 202 0.67 20.89 2.84
N ALA A 203 2.00 20.93 2.71
CA ALA A 203 2.91 20.00 3.35
C ALA A 203 3.67 20.70 4.47
N ILE A 204 3.60 20.15 5.67
CA ILE A 204 4.18 20.70 6.90
C ILE A 204 5.49 19.98 7.19
N ASN A 205 6.59 20.72 7.25
CA ASN A 205 7.87 20.15 7.63
C ASN A 205 7.92 19.93 9.15
N TYR A 206 7.66 18.71 9.61
CA TYR A 206 7.59 18.36 11.02
C TYR A 206 8.90 18.56 11.79
N ARG A 207 10.03 18.77 11.10
CA ARG A 207 11.33 19.07 11.74
C ARG A 207 11.48 20.52 12.15
N THR A 208 10.73 21.42 11.53
CA THR A 208 10.85 22.88 11.71
C THR A 208 9.54 23.55 12.12
N GLN A 209 8.41 22.82 12.05
CA GLN A 209 7.08 23.33 12.33
C GLN A 209 6.32 22.39 13.27
N ASP A 210 5.48 22.93 14.14
CA ASP A 210 4.50 22.16 14.87
C ASP A 210 3.27 21.88 13.97
N PHE A 211 3.07 20.62 13.59
CA PHE A 211 1.99 20.28 12.68
C PHE A 211 0.61 20.52 13.28
N ALA A 212 0.45 20.36 14.60
CA ALA A 212 -0.84 20.53 15.24
C ALA A 212 -1.27 22.01 15.19
N GLU A 213 -0.36 22.93 15.48
CA GLU A 213 -0.59 24.36 15.38
C GLU A 213 -0.81 24.79 13.92
N GLU A 214 -0.02 24.27 12.98
CA GLU A 214 -0.18 24.57 11.54
C GLU A 214 -1.53 24.10 11.00
N VAL A 215 -1.98 22.90 11.34
CA VAL A 215 -3.31 22.41 10.94
C VAL A 215 -4.42 23.29 11.50
N LYS A 216 -4.33 23.68 12.77
CA LYS A 216 -5.28 24.63 13.38
C LYS A 216 -5.31 25.96 12.64
N ARG A 217 -4.13 26.53 12.34
CA ARG A 217 -4.02 27.80 11.61
C ARG A 217 -4.62 27.70 10.20
N LEU A 218 -4.36 26.60 9.47
CA LEU A 218 -4.81 26.38 8.09
C LEU A 218 -6.32 26.07 7.99
N THR A 219 -6.95 25.73 9.10
CA THR A 219 -8.38 25.40 9.20
C THR A 219 -9.19 26.39 10.03
N ASP A 220 -8.67 27.59 10.25
CA ASP A 220 -9.32 28.64 11.07
C ASP A 220 -9.76 28.11 12.44
N GLY A 221 -8.93 27.27 13.06
CA GLY A 221 -9.18 26.66 14.36
C GLY A 221 -10.02 25.38 14.34
N LYS A 222 -10.66 25.02 13.22
CA LYS A 222 -11.51 23.82 13.11
C LYS A 222 -10.70 22.53 13.38
N GLY A 223 -9.55 22.35 12.74
CA GLY A 223 -8.77 21.12 12.75
C GLY A 223 -9.07 20.19 11.57
N ALA A 224 -8.38 19.05 11.52
CA ALA A 224 -8.57 18.00 10.52
C ALA A 224 -9.73 17.08 10.92
N ASP A 225 -10.56 16.69 9.96
CA ASP A 225 -11.70 15.80 10.19
C ASP A 225 -11.23 14.33 10.27
N VAL A 226 -10.22 13.96 9.48
CA VAL A 226 -9.58 12.63 9.48
C VAL A 226 -8.07 12.79 9.52
N ILE A 227 -7.42 12.00 10.38
CA ILE A 227 -5.95 11.88 10.40
C ILE A 227 -5.57 10.43 10.09
N LEU A 228 -4.70 10.23 9.11
CA LEU A 228 -4.06 8.95 8.82
C LEU A 228 -2.64 8.97 9.42
N ASP A 229 -2.45 8.18 10.47
CA ASP A 229 -1.18 8.14 11.21
C ASP A 229 -0.47 6.80 11.11
N MET A 230 0.81 6.87 10.71
CA MET A 230 1.75 5.75 10.68
C MET A 230 2.90 5.94 11.69
N VAL A 231 2.87 7.00 12.48
CA VAL A 231 3.94 7.35 13.42
C VAL A 231 3.61 6.83 14.81
N GLY A 232 2.42 7.13 15.33
CA GLY A 232 2.03 6.74 16.68
C GLY A 232 2.84 7.48 17.77
N GLY A 233 2.98 6.85 18.96
CA GLY A 233 3.76 7.40 20.05
C GLY A 233 3.34 8.83 20.41
N ASP A 234 4.31 9.73 20.50
CA ASP A 234 4.10 11.15 20.84
C ASP A 234 3.32 11.96 19.77
N TYR A 235 3.07 11.39 18.60
CA TYR A 235 2.20 12.03 17.62
C TYR A 235 0.72 11.97 18.04
N VAL A 236 0.28 10.88 18.65
CA VAL A 236 -1.14 10.67 19.00
C VAL A 236 -1.74 11.78 19.85
N PRO A 237 -1.14 12.26 20.97
CA PRO A 237 -1.69 13.40 21.72
C PRO A 237 -1.71 14.70 20.91
N ARG A 238 -0.77 14.90 20.00
CA ARG A 238 -0.74 16.07 19.11
C ARG A 238 -1.80 15.97 18.01
N ASP A 239 -2.05 14.76 17.49
CA ASP A 239 -3.15 14.46 16.56
C ASP A 239 -4.50 14.83 17.19
N LEU A 240 -4.72 14.37 18.44
CA LEU A 240 -5.96 14.72 19.13
C LEU A 240 -6.14 16.23 19.29
N LYS A 241 -5.07 17.00 19.52
CA LYS A 241 -5.14 18.47 19.60
C LYS A 241 -5.61 19.10 18.30
N CYS A 242 -5.19 18.60 17.14
CA CYS A 242 -5.53 19.18 15.85
C CYS A 242 -6.66 18.45 15.10
N LEU A 243 -7.26 17.42 15.65
CA LEU A 243 -8.53 16.90 15.14
C LEU A 243 -9.66 17.93 15.28
N ALA A 244 -10.59 17.92 14.36
CA ALA A 244 -11.85 18.63 14.49
C ALA A 244 -12.79 17.94 15.50
N THR A 245 -13.86 18.60 15.91
CA THR A 245 -14.96 17.94 16.62
C THR A 245 -15.54 16.81 15.75
N ASP A 246 -15.88 15.68 16.37
CA ASP A 246 -16.24 14.42 15.70
C ASP A 246 -15.13 13.84 14.81
N GLY A 247 -13.89 14.28 15.01
CA GLY A 247 -12.71 13.88 14.23
C GLY A 247 -12.31 12.42 14.46
N ARG A 248 -11.65 11.85 13.47
CA ARG A 248 -11.28 10.42 13.45
C ARG A 248 -9.79 10.26 13.20
N LEU A 249 -9.08 9.60 14.11
CA LEU A 249 -7.69 9.21 14.00
C LEU A 249 -7.61 7.73 13.56
N SER A 250 -7.00 7.46 12.42
CA SER A 250 -6.74 6.13 11.89
C SER A 250 -5.26 5.77 12.00
N LEU A 251 -4.94 4.86 12.91
CA LEU A 251 -3.58 4.35 13.14
C LEU A 251 -3.32 3.13 12.23
N ILE A 252 -2.25 3.17 11.44
CA ILE A 252 -1.87 2.10 10.50
C ILE A 252 -0.47 1.53 10.76
N ALA A 253 0.36 2.24 11.53
CA ALA A 253 1.70 1.80 11.96
C ALA A 253 2.13 2.59 13.20
N PHE A 254 3.30 2.24 13.75
CA PHE A 254 3.86 2.83 14.97
C PHE A 254 5.36 3.07 14.84
N LEU A 255 5.76 3.85 13.81
CA LEU A 255 7.17 4.14 13.55
C LEU A 255 7.85 4.93 14.69
N GLY A 256 7.07 5.72 15.44
CA GLY A 256 7.52 6.50 16.59
C GLY A 256 7.21 5.85 17.95
N GLY A 257 6.61 4.63 17.94
CA GLY A 257 6.32 3.90 19.18
C GLY A 257 4.84 3.54 19.33
N THR A 258 4.59 2.54 20.17
CA THR A 258 3.25 1.94 20.41
C THR A 258 2.53 2.47 21.63
N ARG A 259 3.16 3.36 22.41
CA ARG A 259 2.62 3.89 23.68
C ARG A 259 2.48 5.40 23.60
N ALA A 260 1.35 5.92 24.09
CA ALA A 260 1.08 7.35 24.21
C ALA A 260 0.31 7.62 25.51
N THR A 261 0.51 8.81 26.09
CA THR A 261 -0.31 9.33 27.19
C THR A 261 -1.30 10.33 26.62
N LEU A 262 -2.59 10.13 26.90
CA LEU A 262 -3.67 10.93 26.35
C LEU A 262 -4.44 11.66 27.44
N ASP A 263 -4.89 12.89 27.14
CA ASP A 263 -5.97 13.54 27.88
C ASP A 263 -7.33 13.07 27.30
N LEU A 264 -8.02 12.26 28.07
CA LEU A 264 -9.31 11.69 27.63
C LEU A 264 -10.45 12.73 27.62
N MET A 265 -10.25 13.89 28.28
CA MET A 265 -11.23 14.97 28.23
C MET A 265 -11.41 15.50 26.79
N ASP A 266 -10.35 15.62 26.04
CA ASP A 266 -10.41 15.97 24.62
C ASP A 266 -11.27 14.98 23.80
N VAL A 267 -11.07 13.69 24.06
CA VAL A 267 -11.85 12.63 23.38
C VAL A 267 -13.33 12.74 23.72
N LEU A 268 -13.65 12.95 25.00
CA LEU A 268 -15.05 13.04 25.48
C LEU A 268 -15.76 14.30 24.92
N VAL A 269 -15.18 15.46 25.15
CA VAL A 269 -15.83 16.76 24.85
C VAL A 269 -15.99 16.96 23.34
N ARG A 270 -15.00 16.57 22.55
CA ARG A 270 -15.03 16.72 21.09
C ARG A 270 -15.51 15.45 20.35
N ARG A 271 -15.93 14.39 21.07
CA ARG A 271 -16.45 13.13 20.52
C ARG A 271 -15.49 12.49 19.51
N LEU A 272 -14.19 12.47 19.83
CA LEU A 272 -13.17 11.96 18.93
C LEU A 272 -13.23 10.44 18.86
N SER A 273 -12.84 9.89 17.71
CA SER A 273 -12.70 8.46 17.49
C SER A 273 -11.22 8.12 17.21
N ILE A 274 -10.69 7.16 17.96
CA ILE A 274 -9.35 6.58 17.70
C ILE A 274 -9.57 5.15 17.22
N THR A 275 -9.05 4.83 16.04
CA THR A 275 -9.18 3.50 15.44
C THR A 275 -7.84 3.06 14.86
N GLY A 276 -7.67 1.75 14.69
CA GLY A 276 -6.51 1.17 14.03
C GLY A 276 -6.91 -0.02 13.17
N SER A 277 -6.08 -0.36 12.21
CA SER A 277 -6.31 -1.54 11.38
C SER A 277 -5.01 -2.18 10.89
N THR A 278 -5.11 -3.46 10.59
CA THR A 278 -4.14 -4.20 9.79
C THR A 278 -4.86 -4.78 8.58
N LEU A 279 -4.22 -4.79 7.43
CA LEU A 279 -4.81 -5.29 6.18
C LEU A 279 -4.55 -6.78 5.99
N ARG A 280 -3.31 -7.22 6.21
CA ARG A 280 -2.84 -8.57 5.85
C ARG A 280 -3.70 -9.71 6.43
N PRO A 281 -4.10 -9.72 7.71
CA PRO A 281 -4.89 -10.80 8.32
C PRO A 281 -6.39 -10.72 8.04
N ARG A 282 -6.87 -9.72 7.27
CA ARG A 282 -8.30 -9.60 6.93
C ARG A 282 -8.71 -10.71 5.97
N THR A 283 -10.02 -11.07 6.02
CA THR A 283 -10.58 -12.16 5.21
C THR A 283 -10.50 -11.86 3.69
N VAL A 284 -10.62 -12.91 2.88
CA VAL A 284 -10.63 -12.79 1.42
C VAL A 284 -11.81 -11.93 0.96
N GLU A 285 -12.99 -12.14 1.53
CA GLU A 285 -14.23 -11.42 1.20
C GLU A 285 -14.09 -9.93 1.48
N PHE A 286 -13.52 -9.58 2.65
CA PHE A 286 -13.27 -8.19 3.01
C PHE A 286 -12.37 -7.48 1.98
N LYS A 287 -11.23 -8.10 1.64
CA LYS A 287 -10.30 -7.53 0.66
C LYS A 287 -10.90 -7.50 -0.76
N THR A 288 -11.70 -8.49 -1.12
CA THR A 288 -12.44 -8.50 -2.39
C THR A 288 -13.43 -7.32 -2.47
N ALA A 289 -14.13 -7.01 -1.37
CA ALA A 289 -15.01 -5.85 -1.32
C ALA A 289 -14.23 -4.54 -1.51
N VAL A 290 -13.06 -4.41 -0.89
CA VAL A 290 -12.17 -3.27 -1.08
C VAL A 290 -11.67 -3.17 -2.53
N ALA A 291 -11.26 -4.29 -3.15
CA ALA A 291 -10.85 -4.33 -4.56
C ALA A 291 -11.98 -3.82 -5.48
N ASN A 292 -13.22 -4.27 -5.25
CA ASN A 292 -14.38 -3.83 -6.02
C ASN A 292 -14.64 -2.32 -5.83
N ALA A 293 -14.55 -1.80 -4.61
CA ALA A 293 -14.72 -0.38 -4.33
C ALA A 293 -13.63 0.48 -5.02
N LEU A 294 -12.38 0.03 -4.99
CA LEU A 294 -11.28 0.68 -5.71
C LEU A 294 -11.51 0.68 -7.22
N ARG A 295 -11.89 -0.46 -7.78
CA ARG A 295 -12.20 -0.60 -9.21
C ARG A 295 -13.32 0.32 -9.66
N GLU A 296 -14.37 0.45 -8.85
CA GLU A 296 -15.53 1.29 -9.15
C GLU A 296 -15.20 2.79 -9.01
N LYS A 297 -14.53 3.18 -7.93
CA LYS A 297 -14.41 4.59 -7.53
C LYS A 297 -13.07 5.24 -7.87
N ILE A 298 -11.98 4.47 -7.90
CA ILE A 298 -10.63 5.00 -8.06
C ILE A 298 -10.07 4.73 -9.46
N TRP A 299 -10.28 3.54 -10.03
CA TRP A 299 -9.77 3.23 -11.37
C TRP A 299 -10.20 4.22 -12.45
N PRO A 300 -11.46 4.69 -12.51
CA PRO A 300 -11.84 5.74 -13.47
C PRO A 300 -11.04 7.04 -13.31
N LEU A 301 -10.63 7.37 -12.08
CA LEU A 301 -9.83 8.58 -11.81
C LEU A 301 -8.37 8.42 -12.26
N ILE A 302 -7.83 7.20 -12.18
CA ILE A 302 -6.52 6.88 -12.75
C ILE A 302 -6.57 6.93 -14.28
N ASP A 303 -7.58 6.33 -14.89
CA ASP A 303 -7.75 6.26 -16.34
C ASP A 303 -7.87 7.64 -17.03
N VAL A 304 -8.37 8.65 -16.30
CA VAL A 304 -8.42 10.05 -16.77
C VAL A 304 -7.23 10.89 -16.29
N GLY A 305 -6.19 10.27 -15.72
CA GLY A 305 -4.92 10.91 -15.36
C GLY A 305 -4.95 11.77 -14.08
N LYS A 306 -6.03 11.72 -13.27
CA LYS A 306 -6.09 12.44 -11.99
C LYS A 306 -5.18 11.83 -10.92
N ILE A 307 -4.82 10.57 -11.09
CA ILE A 307 -3.90 9.82 -10.23
C ILE A 307 -2.82 9.23 -11.15
N ARG A 308 -1.57 9.39 -10.78
CA ARG A 308 -0.40 8.96 -11.58
C ARG A 308 0.58 8.14 -10.74
N PRO A 309 1.40 7.28 -11.36
CA PRO A 309 2.39 6.49 -10.63
C PRO A 309 3.49 7.41 -10.07
N VAL A 310 3.92 7.11 -8.84
CA VAL A 310 5.03 7.81 -8.18
C VAL A 310 6.04 6.76 -7.76
N ILE A 311 6.93 6.37 -8.68
CA ILE A 311 8.00 5.41 -8.41
C ILE A 311 9.31 6.18 -8.28
N TYR A 312 9.96 6.04 -7.14
CA TYR A 312 11.27 6.66 -6.88
C TYR A 312 12.40 5.88 -7.56
N LYS A 313 12.39 4.56 -7.42
CA LYS A 313 13.43 3.70 -7.99
C LYS A 313 12.93 2.27 -8.18
N THR A 314 13.46 1.62 -9.22
CA THR A 314 13.26 0.22 -9.52
C THR A 314 14.57 -0.54 -9.34
N PHE A 315 14.47 -1.77 -8.84
CA PHE A 315 15.58 -2.72 -8.68
C PHE A 315 15.19 -4.04 -9.33
N THR A 316 16.17 -4.87 -9.67
CA THR A 316 15.89 -6.27 -10.02
C THR A 316 15.55 -7.07 -8.76
N LEU A 317 14.87 -8.20 -8.91
CA LEU A 317 14.54 -9.11 -7.80
C LEU A 317 15.80 -9.48 -6.98
N ALA A 318 16.92 -9.75 -7.65
CA ALA A 318 18.19 -10.05 -7.01
C ALA A 318 18.75 -8.91 -6.12
N ARG A 319 18.26 -7.68 -6.31
CA ARG A 319 18.68 -6.49 -5.56
C ARG A 319 17.65 -6.08 -4.47
N ALA A 320 16.79 -7.01 -4.05
CA ALA A 320 15.80 -6.76 -3.00
C ALA A 320 16.41 -6.23 -1.69
N SER A 321 17.62 -6.68 -1.33
CA SER A 321 18.39 -6.13 -0.19
C SER A 321 18.59 -4.61 -0.32
N ALA A 322 19.08 -4.14 -1.47
CA ALA A 322 19.29 -2.70 -1.70
C ALA A 322 17.99 -1.90 -1.75
N ALA A 323 16.88 -2.52 -2.19
CA ALA A 323 15.56 -1.89 -2.15
C ALA A 323 15.07 -1.73 -0.69
N HIS A 324 15.34 -2.71 0.18
CA HIS A 324 15.04 -2.62 1.61
C HIS A 324 15.92 -1.59 2.33
N GLU A 325 17.20 -1.48 2.00
CA GLU A 325 18.08 -0.40 2.49
C GLU A 325 17.51 0.97 2.13
N LEU A 326 17.08 1.15 0.89
CA LEU A 326 16.52 2.41 0.42
C LEU A 326 15.22 2.79 1.13
N ILE A 327 14.27 1.86 1.30
CA ILE A 327 13.01 2.18 2.00
C ILE A 327 13.27 2.51 3.48
N GLU A 328 14.21 1.83 4.13
CA GLU A 328 14.58 2.07 5.53
C GLU A 328 15.33 3.39 5.75
N SER A 329 16.13 3.83 4.77
CA SER A 329 16.79 5.14 4.83
C SER A 329 15.81 6.31 4.86
N GLY A 330 14.56 6.08 4.41
CA GLY A 330 13.55 7.12 4.31
C GLY A 330 13.86 8.22 3.30
N GLN A 331 14.81 8.05 2.40
CA GLN A 331 15.18 9.09 1.40
C GLN A 331 14.23 9.17 0.21
N HIS A 332 13.49 8.09 -0.07
CA HIS A 332 12.59 7.99 -1.21
C HIS A 332 11.36 8.90 -1.10
N ILE A 333 10.77 9.18 -2.25
CA ILE A 333 9.46 9.82 -2.42
C ILE A 333 8.59 8.88 -3.27
N GLY A 334 7.46 8.42 -2.71
CA GLY A 334 6.60 7.44 -3.37
C GLY A 334 7.05 6.00 -3.18
N LYS A 335 6.95 5.20 -4.22
CA LYS A 335 7.14 3.74 -4.18
C LYS A 335 8.52 3.30 -4.68
N ILE A 336 8.91 2.13 -4.25
CA ILE A 336 10.05 1.37 -4.76
C ILE A 336 9.49 0.08 -5.35
N ALA A 337 10.00 -0.35 -6.49
CA ALA A 337 9.57 -1.56 -7.17
C ALA A 337 10.74 -2.54 -7.39
N LEU A 338 10.41 -3.83 -7.44
CA LEU A 338 11.28 -4.90 -7.91
C LEU A 338 10.79 -5.38 -9.26
N GLU A 339 11.64 -5.35 -10.28
CA GLU A 339 11.38 -6.04 -11.54
C GLU A 339 11.81 -7.50 -11.41
N VAL A 340 10.85 -8.37 -11.67
CA VAL A 340 11.04 -9.81 -11.66
C VAL A 340 11.25 -10.22 -13.11
N GLY A 341 12.42 -9.96 -13.67
CA GLY A 341 12.73 -10.26 -15.06
C GLY A 341 12.45 -11.71 -15.41
N GLY A 342 11.97 -11.92 -16.65
CA GLY A 342 11.79 -13.25 -17.23
C GLY A 342 13.12 -13.93 -17.50
#